data_0c195809efd4b4aca6e02f31635a3eef
#
_entry.id   0c195809efd4b4aca6e02f31635a3eef
#
_cell.length_a   1.000
_cell.length_b   1.000
_cell.length_c   1.000
_cell.angle_alpha   90.00
_cell.angle_beta   90.00
_cell.angle_gamma   90.00
#
_symmetry.space_group_name_H-M   'P 1'
#
loop_
_entity.id
_entity.type
_entity.pdbx_description
1 polymer ?
#
loop_
_entity_poly.entity_id
_entity_poly.type
_entity_poly.pdbx_seq_one_letter_code
_entity_poly.pdbx_strand_id
1 'polypeptide(L)'
;MNTQILPAQPIHPGQVLKAELSARNLTQSDLAEIIQRPAKTINQIISGKLGITPDTAMQLAQALGISAETWLNLQSRFQLSMLEADKYQDIPLRAALYQNYPIKEMIRRGWIAAGKTFEELEAAVKKFFNIETIDQTPQFQFSAKQNAAAYQQTISITNLAWLFKVR
;
A
#
# COMPACT_ATOMS: atom_id res chain seq x y z
N MET A 1 -26.57 17.67 11.87
CA MET A 1 -25.48 18.49 11.29
C MET A 1 -24.25 17.57 11.21
N ASN A 2 -23.94 17.10 10.00
CA ASN A 2 -22.81 16.17 9.79
C ASN A 2 -21.57 17.04 9.59
N THR A 3 -20.81 17.25 10.66
CA THR A 3 -19.52 17.95 10.59
C THR A 3 -18.55 17.00 9.90
N GLN A 4 -18.41 17.13 8.59
CA GLN A 4 -17.28 16.53 7.88
C GLN A 4 -16.02 17.19 8.45
N ILE A 5 -15.33 16.45 9.32
CA ILE A 5 -13.98 16.80 9.73
C ILE A 5 -13.12 16.61 8.47
N LEU A 6 -12.86 17.71 7.75
CA LEU A 6 -11.86 17.71 6.69
C LEU A 6 -10.54 17.27 7.32
N PRO A 7 -9.84 16.27 6.76
CA PRO A 7 -8.54 15.89 7.26
C PRO A 7 -7.64 17.13 7.22
N ALA A 8 -7.05 17.48 8.37
CA ALA A 8 -6.11 18.59 8.47
C ALA A 8 -5.04 18.41 7.37
N GLN A 9 -4.81 19.47 6.57
CA GLN A 9 -3.79 19.41 5.53
C GLN A 9 -2.45 19.01 6.18
N PRO A 10 -1.77 18.00 5.65
CA PRO A 10 -0.54 17.52 6.23
C PRO A 10 0.52 18.62 6.16
N ILE A 11 1.02 19.00 7.32
CA ILE A 11 2.03 20.05 7.46
C ILE A 11 3.39 19.44 7.10
N HIS A 12 4.14 20.13 6.22
CA HIS A 12 5.51 19.74 5.91
C HIS A 12 6.41 19.89 7.15
N PRO A 13 7.23 18.89 7.52
CA PRO A 13 8.07 18.95 8.71
C PRO A 13 9.02 20.15 8.74
N GLY A 14 9.46 20.64 7.58
CA GLY A 14 10.26 21.86 7.45
C GLY A 14 9.54 23.13 7.95
N GLN A 15 8.20 23.19 7.85
CA GLN A 15 7.43 24.32 8.41
C GLN A 15 7.43 24.27 9.93
N VAL A 16 7.30 23.07 10.50
CA VAL A 16 7.40 22.88 11.95
C VAL A 16 8.80 23.26 12.42
N LEU A 17 9.85 22.82 11.73
CA LEU A 17 11.22 23.15 12.03
C LEU A 17 11.44 24.68 12.03
N LYS A 18 10.92 25.37 11.01
CA LYS A 18 11.01 26.83 10.92
C LYS A 18 10.33 27.53 12.09
N ALA A 19 9.14 27.06 12.49
CA ALA A 19 8.40 27.61 13.62
C ALA A 19 9.14 27.40 14.95
N GLU A 20 9.71 26.20 15.16
CA GLU A 20 10.50 25.86 16.34
C GLU A 20 11.77 26.72 16.48
N LEU A 21 12.47 26.96 15.37
CA LEU A 21 13.63 27.85 15.37
C LEU A 21 13.22 29.26 15.73
N SER A 22 12.14 29.75 15.13
CA SER A 22 11.63 31.13 15.45
C SER A 22 11.22 31.24 16.91
N ALA A 23 10.56 30.26 17.49
CA ALA A 23 10.13 30.25 18.88
C ALA A 23 11.31 30.27 19.87
N ARG A 24 12.48 29.79 19.46
CA ARG A 24 13.72 29.73 20.26
C ARG A 24 14.70 30.88 19.94
N ASN A 25 14.35 31.79 19.04
CA ASN A 25 15.24 32.81 18.51
C ASN A 25 16.54 32.24 17.91
N LEU A 26 16.47 31.04 17.30
CA LEU A 26 17.58 30.43 16.60
C LEU A 26 17.48 30.65 15.10
N THR A 27 18.63 30.94 14.48
CA THR A 27 18.73 30.97 13.02
C THR A 27 18.98 29.57 12.44
N GLN A 28 18.79 29.43 11.14
CA GLN A 28 19.15 28.18 10.43
C GLN A 28 20.67 27.89 10.55
N SER A 29 21.49 28.94 10.59
CA SER A 29 22.94 28.78 10.75
C SER A 29 23.29 28.30 12.16
N ASP A 30 22.62 28.81 13.19
CA ASP A 30 22.82 28.35 14.57
C ASP A 30 22.48 26.85 14.71
N LEU A 31 21.34 26.44 14.15
CA LEU A 31 20.97 25.03 14.16
C LEU A 31 21.99 24.17 13.40
N ALA A 32 22.45 24.64 12.23
CA ALA A 32 23.42 23.94 11.42
C ALA A 32 24.74 23.71 12.19
N GLU A 33 25.18 24.70 12.96
CA GLU A 33 26.35 24.61 13.82
C GLU A 33 26.11 23.64 14.99
N ILE A 34 24.97 23.75 15.68
CA ILE A 34 24.59 22.87 16.79
C ILE A 34 24.62 21.41 16.40
N ILE A 35 24.01 21.06 15.24
CA ILE A 35 23.92 19.65 14.79
C ILE A 35 25.04 19.25 13.83
N GLN A 36 26.05 20.11 13.64
CA GLN A 36 27.23 19.88 12.79
C GLN A 36 26.86 19.47 11.35
N ARG A 37 25.90 20.18 10.74
CA ARG A 37 25.48 19.97 9.34
C ARG A 37 25.63 21.27 8.54
N PRO A 38 25.80 21.14 7.21
CA PRO A 38 25.83 22.34 6.36
C PRO A 38 24.51 23.13 6.46
N ALA A 39 24.58 24.45 6.58
CA ALA A 39 23.39 25.32 6.61
C ALA A 39 22.49 25.13 5.39
N LYS A 40 23.07 24.77 4.24
CA LYS A 40 22.34 24.38 3.03
C LYS A 40 21.37 23.21 3.28
N THR A 41 21.76 22.23 4.08
CA THR A 41 20.90 21.07 4.43
C THR A 41 19.69 21.52 5.21
N ILE A 42 19.86 22.40 6.21
CA ILE A 42 18.77 22.95 7.01
C ILE A 42 17.83 23.76 6.13
N ASN A 43 18.37 24.60 5.25
CA ASN A 43 17.57 25.36 4.29
C ASN A 43 16.75 24.46 3.36
N GLN A 44 17.34 23.37 2.87
CA GLN A 44 16.64 22.41 2.01
C GLN A 44 15.51 21.67 2.74
N ILE A 45 15.69 21.34 4.02
CA ILE A 45 14.64 20.74 4.84
C ILE A 45 13.49 21.73 5.05
N ILE A 46 13.81 22.97 5.43
CA ILE A 46 12.81 24.03 5.66
C ILE A 46 12.03 24.36 4.38
N SER A 47 12.72 24.38 3.24
CA SER A 47 12.08 24.65 1.93
C SER A 47 11.37 23.45 1.32
N GLY A 48 11.36 22.29 1.97
CA GLY A 48 10.71 21.08 1.47
C GLY A 48 11.44 20.35 0.34
N LYS A 49 12.67 20.73 0.05
CA LYS A 49 13.50 20.10 -0.99
C LYS A 49 14.20 18.82 -0.49
N LEU A 50 14.35 18.68 0.81
CA LEU A 50 14.96 17.53 1.46
C LEU A 50 14.06 17.07 2.62
N GLY A 51 13.83 15.75 2.70
CA GLY A 51 13.10 15.15 3.82
C GLY A 51 13.97 14.96 5.06
N ILE A 52 13.33 14.72 6.20
CA ILE A 52 14.00 14.39 7.46
C ILE A 52 14.31 12.89 7.48
N THR A 53 15.58 12.55 7.54
CA THR A 53 16.07 11.17 7.72
C THR A 53 16.12 10.78 9.20
N PRO A 54 16.18 9.47 9.56
CA PRO A 54 16.32 9.04 10.96
C PRO A 54 17.49 9.70 11.69
N ASP A 55 18.64 9.82 11.03
CA ASP A 55 19.82 10.47 11.60
C ASP A 55 19.58 11.98 11.87
N THR A 56 18.95 12.68 10.91
CA THR A 56 18.57 14.09 11.11
C THR A 56 17.52 14.23 12.21
N ALA A 57 16.55 13.32 12.29
CA ALA A 57 15.54 13.34 13.34
C ALA A 57 16.13 13.18 14.73
N MET A 58 17.11 12.30 14.89
CA MET A 58 17.86 12.13 16.15
C MET A 58 18.61 13.40 16.54
N GLN A 59 19.29 14.06 15.60
CA GLN A 59 20.00 15.32 15.85
C GLN A 59 19.06 16.44 16.23
N LEU A 60 17.92 16.58 15.50
CA LEU A 60 16.88 17.55 15.83
C LEU A 60 16.27 17.30 17.22
N ALA A 61 16.10 16.02 17.59
CA ALA A 61 15.57 15.67 18.91
C ALA A 61 16.51 16.14 20.02
N GLN A 62 17.80 15.94 19.87
CA GLN A 62 18.80 16.39 20.85
C GLN A 62 18.89 17.92 20.89
N ALA A 63 18.79 18.61 19.76
CA ALA A 63 18.92 20.05 19.68
C ALA A 63 17.66 20.80 20.17
N LEU A 64 16.48 20.26 19.86
CA LEU A 64 15.20 20.98 20.04
C LEU A 64 14.27 20.33 21.09
N GLY A 65 14.61 19.15 21.63
CA GLY A 65 13.80 18.49 22.66
C GLY A 65 12.48 17.88 22.14
N ILE A 66 12.29 17.80 20.80
CA ILE A 66 11.16 17.14 20.17
C ILE A 66 11.62 15.76 19.73
N SER A 67 10.87 14.70 20.11
CA SER A 67 11.32 13.33 19.86
C SER A 67 11.61 13.05 18.37
N ALA A 68 12.61 12.21 18.10
CA ALA A 68 12.94 11.79 16.73
C ALA A 68 11.74 11.11 16.05
N GLU A 69 10.95 10.36 16.80
CA GLU A 69 9.72 9.73 16.32
C GLU A 69 8.70 10.77 15.83
N THR A 70 8.53 11.88 16.55
CA THR A 70 7.64 12.97 16.13
C THR A 70 8.07 13.53 14.77
N TRP A 71 9.37 13.79 14.57
CA TRP A 71 9.90 14.27 13.29
C TRP A 71 9.67 13.28 12.15
N LEU A 72 9.90 11.99 12.39
CA LEU A 72 9.68 10.95 11.39
C LEU A 72 8.20 10.74 11.09
N ASN A 73 7.32 10.83 12.08
CA ASN A 73 5.88 10.75 11.88
C ASN A 73 5.36 11.92 11.03
N LEU A 74 5.83 13.14 11.28
CA LEU A 74 5.51 14.29 10.43
C LEU A 74 5.95 14.07 8.98
N GLN A 75 7.19 13.60 8.80
CA GLN A 75 7.74 13.31 7.47
C GLN A 75 6.93 12.23 6.73
N SER A 76 6.64 11.12 7.40
CA SER A 76 5.88 10.00 6.82
C SER A 76 4.46 10.41 6.45
N ARG A 77 3.76 11.12 7.33
CA ARG A 77 2.40 11.62 7.07
C ARG A 77 2.37 12.56 5.87
N PHE A 78 3.33 13.47 5.79
CA PHE A 78 3.45 14.38 4.65
C PHE A 78 3.70 13.61 3.36
N GLN A 79 4.64 12.66 3.35
CA GLN A 79 4.94 11.85 2.17
C GLN A 79 3.75 11.00 1.72
N LEU A 80 3.05 10.36 2.65
CA LEU A 80 1.84 9.58 2.34
C LEU A 80 0.73 10.43 1.73
N SER A 81 0.58 11.67 2.18
CA SER A 81 -0.44 12.58 1.64
C SER A 81 -0.16 13.06 0.22
N MET A 82 1.11 13.00 -0.21
CA MET A 82 1.52 13.34 -1.57
C MET A 82 1.38 12.17 -2.54
N LEU A 83 1.06 10.95 -2.04
CA LEU A 83 0.85 9.80 -2.88
C LEU A 83 -0.60 9.78 -3.40
N GLU A 84 -0.73 9.51 -4.69
CA GLU A 84 -2.01 9.30 -5.34
C GLU A 84 -2.58 7.95 -4.89
N ALA A 85 -3.63 7.97 -4.07
CA ALA A 85 -4.27 6.75 -3.54
C ALA A 85 -4.76 5.84 -4.68
N ASP A 86 -5.21 6.41 -5.79
CA ASP A 86 -5.75 5.68 -6.94
C ASP A 86 -4.73 4.74 -7.58
N LYS A 87 -3.46 5.06 -7.49
CA LYS A 87 -2.37 4.23 -8.02
C LYS A 87 -2.26 2.86 -7.38
N TYR A 88 -2.82 2.68 -6.18
CA TYR A 88 -2.68 1.47 -5.38
C TYR A 88 -4.00 0.67 -5.25
N GLN A 89 -5.08 1.11 -5.91
CA GLN A 89 -6.42 0.49 -5.81
C GLN A 89 -6.43 -0.97 -6.28
N ASP A 90 -5.61 -1.34 -7.26
CA ASP A 90 -5.53 -2.70 -7.78
C ASP A 90 -4.87 -3.69 -6.82
N ILE A 91 -4.05 -3.23 -5.88
CA ILE A 91 -3.24 -4.10 -5.03
C ILE A 91 -4.10 -5.03 -4.17
N PRO A 92 -5.11 -4.54 -3.42
CA PRO A 92 -5.97 -5.42 -2.63
C PRO A 92 -6.77 -6.38 -3.50
N LEU A 93 -7.22 -5.94 -4.68
CA LEU A 93 -7.97 -6.75 -5.63
C LEU A 93 -7.10 -7.90 -6.19
N ARG A 94 -5.86 -7.60 -6.58
CA ARG A 94 -4.88 -8.62 -6.97
C ARG A 94 -4.57 -9.59 -5.84
N ALA A 95 -4.39 -9.08 -4.62
CA ALA A 95 -4.14 -9.93 -3.46
C ALA A 95 -5.29 -10.92 -3.23
N ALA A 96 -6.55 -10.46 -3.33
CA ALA A 96 -7.73 -11.30 -3.21
C ALA A 96 -7.77 -12.39 -4.30
N LEU A 97 -7.46 -12.04 -5.56
CA LEU A 97 -7.39 -13.03 -6.65
C LEU A 97 -6.35 -14.12 -6.36
N TYR A 98 -5.15 -13.75 -5.91
CA TYR A 98 -4.09 -14.72 -5.62
C TYR A 98 -4.35 -15.57 -4.37
N GLN A 99 -5.15 -15.06 -3.42
CA GLN A 99 -5.56 -15.81 -2.23
C GLN A 99 -6.67 -16.81 -2.56
N ASN A 100 -7.62 -16.41 -3.41
CA ASN A 100 -8.80 -17.22 -3.72
C ASN A 100 -8.59 -18.21 -4.87
N TYR A 101 -7.62 -17.97 -5.76
CA TYR A 101 -7.40 -18.78 -6.95
C TYR A 101 -5.93 -19.15 -7.14
N PRO A 102 -5.60 -20.33 -7.69
CA PRO A 102 -4.22 -20.77 -7.94
C PRO A 102 -3.62 -20.12 -9.20
N ILE A 103 -3.61 -18.78 -9.22
CA ILE A 103 -3.25 -17.96 -10.39
C ILE A 103 -1.90 -18.37 -11.00
N LYS A 104 -0.86 -18.54 -10.14
CA LYS A 104 0.48 -18.94 -10.62
C LYS A 104 0.46 -20.27 -11.36
N GLU A 105 -0.28 -21.24 -10.85
CA GLU A 105 -0.40 -22.56 -11.45
C GLU A 105 -1.19 -22.49 -12.76
N MET A 106 -2.26 -21.71 -12.80
CA MET A 106 -3.09 -21.54 -14.00
C MET A 106 -2.29 -20.88 -15.13
N ILE A 107 -1.47 -19.88 -14.82
CA ILE A 107 -0.57 -19.23 -15.79
C ILE A 107 0.52 -20.21 -16.25
N ARG A 108 1.18 -20.90 -15.31
CA ARG A 108 2.25 -21.87 -15.60
C ARG A 108 1.78 -22.98 -16.54
N ARG A 109 0.54 -23.43 -16.38
CA ARG A 109 -0.08 -24.47 -17.23
C ARG A 109 -0.69 -23.91 -18.52
N GLY A 110 -0.63 -22.58 -18.74
CA GLY A 110 -1.23 -21.94 -19.91
C GLY A 110 -2.77 -22.00 -19.93
N TRP A 111 -3.42 -22.15 -18.77
CA TRP A 111 -4.88 -22.14 -18.67
C TRP A 111 -5.45 -20.74 -18.77
N ILE A 112 -4.71 -19.76 -18.26
CA ILE A 112 -5.00 -18.34 -18.41
C ILE A 112 -3.72 -17.61 -18.85
N ALA A 113 -3.87 -16.46 -19.52
CA ALA A 113 -2.75 -15.57 -19.83
C ALA A 113 -2.35 -14.76 -18.59
N ALA A 114 -1.05 -14.47 -18.48
CA ALA A 114 -0.58 -13.49 -17.52
C ALA A 114 -1.01 -12.09 -17.96
N GLY A 115 -2.08 -11.55 -17.39
CA GLY A 115 -2.55 -10.20 -17.65
C GLY A 115 -1.54 -9.15 -17.19
N LYS A 116 -1.36 -8.06 -17.95
CA LYS A 116 -0.55 -6.91 -17.55
C LYS A 116 -1.27 -6.03 -16.55
N THR A 117 -2.59 -5.93 -16.66
CA THR A 117 -3.47 -5.18 -15.76
C THR A 117 -4.29 -6.11 -14.85
N PHE A 118 -4.91 -5.53 -13.81
CA PHE A 118 -5.81 -6.28 -12.94
C PHE A 118 -7.04 -6.77 -13.71
N GLU A 119 -7.61 -5.91 -14.54
CA GLU A 119 -8.82 -6.19 -15.32
C GLU A 119 -8.61 -7.35 -16.30
N GLU A 120 -7.45 -7.41 -16.95
CA GLU A 120 -7.10 -8.52 -17.85
C GLU A 120 -7.02 -9.85 -17.09
N LEU A 121 -6.38 -9.84 -15.90
CA LEU A 121 -6.25 -11.03 -15.08
C LEU A 121 -7.61 -11.47 -14.51
N GLU A 122 -8.40 -10.52 -14.00
CA GLU A 122 -9.75 -10.78 -13.50
C GLU A 122 -10.64 -11.38 -14.59
N ALA A 123 -10.66 -10.77 -15.77
CA ALA A 123 -11.44 -11.26 -16.91
C ALA A 123 -11.02 -12.70 -17.32
N ALA A 124 -9.72 -12.99 -17.31
CA ALA A 124 -9.22 -14.33 -17.62
C ALA A 124 -9.69 -15.38 -16.59
N VAL A 125 -9.69 -15.04 -15.29
CA VAL A 125 -10.17 -15.90 -14.20
C VAL A 125 -11.68 -16.09 -14.30
N LYS A 126 -12.45 -15.02 -14.46
CA LYS A 126 -13.91 -15.08 -14.64
C LYS A 126 -14.31 -15.95 -15.82
N LYS A 127 -13.65 -15.77 -16.95
CA LYS A 127 -13.87 -16.58 -18.16
C LYS A 127 -13.54 -18.04 -17.93
N PHE A 128 -12.42 -18.34 -17.26
CA PHE A 128 -11.97 -19.70 -17.02
C PHE A 128 -12.95 -20.48 -16.13
N PHE A 129 -13.41 -19.88 -15.04
CA PHE A 129 -14.33 -20.51 -14.09
C PHE A 129 -15.82 -20.32 -14.42
N ASN A 130 -16.14 -19.54 -15.48
CA ASN A 130 -17.49 -19.14 -15.85
C ASN A 130 -18.27 -18.53 -14.68
N ILE A 131 -17.66 -17.53 -14.03
CA ILE A 131 -18.21 -16.76 -12.91
C ILE A 131 -18.35 -15.30 -13.29
N GLU A 132 -19.34 -14.62 -12.70
CA GLU A 132 -19.59 -13.20 -12.95
C GLU A 132 -18.74 -12.30 -12.06
N THR A 133 -18.52 -12.73 -10.81
CA THR A 133 -17.70 -11.99 -9.83
C THR A 133 -16.66 -12.91 -9.18
N ILE A 134 -15.51 -12.35 -8.79
CA ILE A 134 -14.42 -13.10 -8.16
C ILE A 134 -14.74 -13.63 -6.76
N ASP A 135 -15.80 -13.11 -6.13
CA ASP A 135 -16.27 -13.59 -4.82
C ASP A 135 -17.18 -14.81 -4.93
N GLN A 136 -17.60 -15.17 -6.14
CA GLN A 136 -18.39 -16.36 -6.37
C GLN A 136 -17.50 -17.60 -6.25
N THR A 137 -17.95 -18.58 -5.46
CA THR A 137 -17.35 -19.91 -5.46
C THR A 137 -17.65 -20.60 -6.79
N PRO A 138 -16.65 -20.98 -7.60
CA PRO A 138 -16.89 -21.67 -8.85
C PRO A 138 -17.65 -22.97 -8.61
N GLN A 139 -18.80 -23.14 -9.26
CA GLN A 139 -19.60 -24.37 -9.15
C GLN A 139 -19.31 -25.27 -10.36
N PHE A 140 -18.78 -26.44 -10.11
CA PHE A 140 -18.63 -27.46 -11.12
C PHE A 140 -19.88 -28.34 -11.14
N GLN A 141 -20.66 -28.27 -12.23
CA GLN A 141 -21.82 -29.15 -12.40
C GLN A 141 -21.34 -30.53 -12.79
N PHE A 142 -21.36 -31.47 -11.86
CA PHE A 142 -21.18 -32.89 -12.18
C PHE A 142 -22.47 -33.45 -12.79
N SER A 143 -22.43 -33.74 -14.06
CA SER A 143 -23.47 -34.58 -14.70
C SER A 143 -23.28 -36.06 -14.32
N ALA A 144 -23.36 -36.38 -13.03
CA ALA A 144 -23.21 -37.76 -12.59
C ALA A 144 -24.38 -38.18 -11.70
N LYS A 145 -25.10 -39.19 -12.13
CA LYS A 145 -26.08 -39.97 -11.38
C LYS A 145 -25.47 -40.78 -10.25
N GLN A 146 -24.64 -40.20 -9.36
CA GLN A 146 -24.10 -40.91 -8.20
C GLN A 146 -24.01 -39.99 -6.99
N ASN A 147 -24.82 -40.39 -5.98
CA ASN A 147 -24.77 -40.03 -4.56
C ASN A 147 -24.10 -38.69 -4.17
N ALA A 148 -24.89 -37.63 -4.12
CA ALA A 148 -24.50 -36.30 -3.63
C ALA A 148 -23.99 -36.28 -2.17
N ALA A 149 -24.18 -37.35 -1.41
CA ALA A 149 -23.79 -37.43 0.01
C ALA A 149 -22.30 -37.76 0.25
N ALA A 150 -21.58 -38.28 -0.75
CA ALA A 150 -20.17 -38.67 -0.58
C ALA A 150 -19.14 -37.61 -0.91
N TYR A 151 -19.52 -36.46 -1.48
CA TYR A 151 -18.60 -35.39 -1.93
C TYR A 151 -18.73 -34.08 -1.16
N GLN A 152 -19.04 -34.14 0.13
CA GLN A 152 -18.88 -32.96 1.02
C GLN A 152 -17.42 -32.74 1.44
N GLN A 153 -16.44 -33.39 0.85
CA GLN A 153 -15.05 -32.99 1.00
C GLN A 153 -14.83 -31.72 0.18
N THR A 154 -14.44 -30.65 0.84
CA THR A 154 -14.06 -29.37 0.24
C THR A 154 -12.98 -29.61 -0.80
N ILE A 155 -13.34 -29.70 -2.09
CA ILE A 155 -12.37 -29.82 -3.17
C ILE A 155 -11.48 -28.58 -3.15
N SER A 156 -10.16 -28.75 -3.05
CA SER A 156 -9.26 -27.60 -3.09
C SER A 156 -9.46 -26.81 -4.39
N ILE A 157 -9.33 -25.51 -4.33
CA ILE A 157 -9.53 -24.63 -5.51
C ILE A 157 -8.57 -24.99 -6.66
N THR A 158 -7.41 -25.56 -6.34
CA THR A 158 -6.44 -26.08 -7.33
C THR A 158 -6.98 -27.31 -8.07
N ASN A 159 -7.60 -28.24 -7.36
CA ASN A 159 -8.24 -29.40 -7.96
C ASN A 159 -9.48 -29.00 -8.75
N LEU A 160 -10.23 -28.02 -8.27
CA LEU A 160 -11.36 -27.45 -8.97
C LEU A 160 -10.91 -26.82 -10.32
N ALA A 161 -9.84 -26.04 -10.31
CA ALA A 161 -9.28 -25.44 -11.52
C ALA A 161 -8.87 -26.51 -12.56
N TRP A 162 -8.31 -27.64 -12.11
CA TRP A 162 -8.00 -28.76 -13.01
C TRP A 162 -9.26 -29.36 -13.64
N LEU A 163 -10.34 -29.55 -12.88
CA LEU A 163 -11.61 -30.05 -13.39
C LEU A 163 -12.23 -29.14 -14.45
N PHE A 164 -12.14 -27.82 -14.29
CA PHE A 164 -12.60 -26.89 -15.31
C PHE A 164 -11.80 -26.96 -16.61
N LYS A 165 -10.54 -27.34 -16.56
CA LYS A 165 -9.69 -27.47 -17.77
C LYS A 165 -9.96 -28.71 -18.57
N VAL A 166 -10.33 -29.83 -17.92
CA VAL A 166 -10.55 -31.15 -18.57
C VAL A 166 -11.93 -31.23 -19.25
N ARG A 167 -12.80 -30.27 -19.04
CA ARG A 167 -14.09 -30.15 -19.69
C ARG A 167 -13.95 -29.61 -21.12
#